data_52344a72a50ea3e6c56d25f2fe100d7c
#
_entry.id   52344a72a50ea3e6c56d25f2fe100d7c
#
_cell.length_a   1.000
_cell.length_b   1.000
_cell.length_c   1.000
_cell.angle_alpha   90.00
_cell.angle_beta   90.00
_cell.angle_gamma   90.00
#
_symmetry.space_group_name_H-M   'P 1'
#
loop_
_entity.id
_entity.type
_entity.pdbx_description
1 polymer ?
#
loop_
_entity_poly.entity_id
_entity_poly.type
_entity_poly.pdbx_seq_one_letter_code
_entity_poly.pdbx_strand_id
1 'polypeptide(L)'
;METRSSSFLFDRLINMKPEGIYALLLGVCSFVHGIFLLMFIVMQIVPLIIFNVISVGMYFTLFLRADSISSGKYIAVIVSEITVHAVAATILVGWNSGFALYVMCLVPLMFYWPSISKKRATGVSALFALIYIGVRGLMMSISPVYPDIDISMERAAYFFNAFTAFLMLIILSMMFSSNIKRQQQMLSEQNETLRNLAGTDPLTGLMNRRRMYEVLADNAGRGYSLILGDIDNFKSVNDTYGHNSGDEVLTAISEIIRENIPETACVCRWGGEEILVLFCGGTLDEAANYAEKIRSAVERKDFCFGTAHPRITMTFGAAAAEDCHDQRSEQVIAAADSRLYIGKSSGKNCVVCKDK
;
A
#
# COMPACT_ATOMS: atom_id res chain seq x y z
N MET A 1 25.02 10.88 16.16
CA MET A 1 24.02 11.96 16.06
C MET A 1 23.66 12.33 14.60
N GLU A 2 24.35 11.80 13.59
CA GLU A 2 24.19 12.13 12.15
C GLU A 2 23.20 11.28 11.35
N THR A 3 22.74 10.15 11.87
CA THR A 3 21.85 9.25 11.12
C THR A 3 20.35 9.64 11.16
N ARG A 4 19.94 10.55 12.04
CA ARG A 4 18.54 11.02 12.14
C ARG A 4 18.14 12.12 11.16
N SER A 5 19.09 12.87 10.63
CA SER A 5 18.80 13.99 9.71
C SER A 5 18.52 13.54 8.29
N SER A 6 19.19 12.48 7.81
CA SER A 6 18.98 11.96 6.45
C SER A 6 17.65 11.20 6.29
N SER A 7 17.19 10.49 7.34
CA SER A 7 15.88 9.82 7.32
C SER A 7 14.73 10.83 7.29
N PHE A 8 14.85 11.96 7.99
CA PHE A 8 13.79 12.96 8.07
C PHE A 8 13.51 13.67 6.73
N LEU A 9 14.54 14.04 5.98
CA LEU A 9 14.40 14.61 4.62
C LEU A 9 13.83 13.57 3.63
N PHE A 10 14.30 12.34 3.74
CA PHE A 10 13.88 11.23 2.90
C PHE A 10 12.39 10.87 3.13
N ASP A 11 11.97 10.78 4.40
CA ASP A 11 10.59 10.52 4.80
C ASP A 11 9.65 11.66 4.38
N ARG A 12 10.13 12.90 4.39
CA ARG A 12 9.38 14.08 3.94
C ARG A 12 9.18 14.09 2.42
N LEU A 13 10.17 13.67 1.64
CA LEU A 13 10.08 13.52 0.17
C LEU A 13 9.12 12.40 -0.22
N ILE A 14 9.15 11.27 0.51
CA ILE A 14 8.29 10.10 0.26
C ILE A 14 6.82 10.42 0.56
N ASN A 15 6.55 11.27 1.56
CA ASN A 15 5.19 11.62 2.01
C ASN A 15 4.67 12.93 1.40
N MET A 16 5.38 13.53 0.43
CA MET A 16 4.91 14.75 -0.25
C MET A 16 3.65 14.48 -1.06
N LYS A 17 2.72 15.44 -1.01
CA LYS A 17 1.58 15.46 -1.93
C LYS A 17 2.07 15.66 -3.37
N PRO A 18 1.33 15.19 -4.39
CA PRO A 18 1.72 15.35 -5.79
C PRO A 18 2.08 16.80 -6.19
N GLU A 19 1.32 17.77 -5.68
CA GLU A 19 1.56 19.20 -5.93
C GLU A 19 2.94 19.65 -5.41
N GLY A 20 3.33 19.19 -4.21
CA GLY A 20 4.63 19.49 -3.63
C GLY A 20 5.80 18.88 -4.42
N ILE A 21 5.58 17.71 -5.03
CA ILE A 21 6.56 17.05 -5.87
C ILE A 21 6.80 17.84 -7.15
N TYR A 22 5.74 18.35 -7.80
CA TYR A 22 5.88 19.19 -8.98
C TYR A 22 6.58 20.52 -8.66
N ALA A 23 6.25 21.14 -7.54
CA ALA A 23 6.92 22.35 -7.09
C ALA A 23 8.43 22.11 -6.85
N LEU A 24 8.79 20.99 -6.22
CA LEU A 24 10.18 20.60 -6.03
C LEU A 24 10.90 20.42 -7.37
N LEU A 25 10.28 19.72 -8.32
CA LEU A 25 10.85 19.48 -9.65
C LEU A 25 11.09 20.79 -10.41
N LEU A 26 10.13 21.71 -10.37
CA LEU A 26 10.26 23.05 -10.99
C LEU A 26 11.36 23.87 -10.32
N GLY A 27 11.49 23.81 -8.98
CA GLY A 27 12.58 24.46 -8.22
C GLY A 27 13.95 23.91 -8.61
N VAL A 28 14.09 22.59 -8.72
CA VAL A 28 15.32 21.92 -9.18
C VAL A 28 15.65 22.32 -10.62
N CYS A 29 14.69 22.31 -11.54
CA CYS A 29 14.90 22.75 -12.91
C CYS A 29 15.37 24.21 -12.96
N SER A 30 14.71 25.10 -12.21
CA SER A 30 15.12 26.52 -12.15
C SER A 30 16.56 26.69 -11.64
N PHE A 31 16.93 25.95 -10.61
CA PHE A 31 18.28 25.96 -10.02
C PHE A 31 19.33 25.43 -11.02
N VAL A 32 19.07 24.31 -11.69
CA VAL A 32 19.98 23.72 -12.68
C VAL A 32 20.18 24.67 -13.88
N HIS A 33 19.10 25.27 -14.40
CA HIS A 33 19.20 26.28 -15.45
C HIS A 33 19.94 27.55 -15.01
N GLY A 34 19.86 27.92 -13.73
CA GLY A 34 20.68 28.99 -13.15
C GLY A 34 22.17 28.65 -13.21
N ILE A 35 22.57 27.43 -12.92
CA ILE A 35 23.96 26.96 -13.06
C ILE A 35 24.38 26.93 -14.54
N PHE A 36 23.52 26.45 -15.43
CA PHE A 36 23.79 26.49 -16.90
C PHE A 36 23.96 27.91 -17.40
N LEU A 37 23.15 28.86 -16.92
CA LEU A 37 23.29 30.27 -17.27
C LEU A 37 24.67 30.79 -16.92
N LEU A 38 25.17 30.52 -15.71
CA LEU A 38 26.51 30.90 -15.30
C LEU A 38 27.60 30.25 -16.17
N MET A 39 27.43 28.95 -16.45
CA MET A 39 28.37 28.20 -17.28
C MET A 39 28.42 28.76 -18.71
N PHE A 40 27.29 29.09 -19.35
CA PHE A 40 27.23 29.65 -20.70
C PHE A 40 27.73 31.11 -20.75
N ILE A 41 27.61 31.87 -19.66
CA ILE A 41 28.27 33.20 -19.54
C ILE A 41 29.80 33.04 -19.58
N VAL A 42 30.34 32.09 -18.81
CA VAL A 42 31.78 31.81 -18.80
C VAL A 42 32.27 31.31 -20.17
N MET A 43 31.47 30.45 -20.84
CA MET A 43 31.78 29.96 -22.19
C MET A 43 31.50 30.98 -23.30
N GLN A 44 30.88 32.12 -23.00
CA GLN A 44 30.51 33.19 -23.94
C GLN A 44 29.56 32.74 -25.06
N ILE A 45 28.67 31.77 -24.80
CA ILE A 45 27.71 31.22 -25.79
C ILE A 45 26.39 31.98 -25.71
N VAL A 46 26.35 33.15 -26.39
CA VAL A 46 25.22 34.08 -26.30
C VAL A 46 23.84 33.43 -26.57
N PRO A 47 23.65 32.57 -27.59
CA PRO A 47 22.34 31.94 -27.81
C PRO A 47 21.84 31.13 -26.60
N LEU A 48 22.74 30.39 -25.89
CA LEU A 48 22.36 29.59 -24.74
C LEU A 48 22.19 30.47 -23.47
N ILE A 49 22.88 31.60 -23.38
CA ILE A 49 22.64 32.59 -22.29
C ILE A 49 21.19 33.09 -22.40
N ILE A 50 20.76 33.54 -23.59
CA ILE A 50 19.39 34.04 -23.83
C ILE A 50 18.38 32.92 -23.53
N PHE A 51 18.62 31.72 -24.03
CA PHE A 51 17.74 30.57 -23.81
C PHE A 51 17.57 30.30 -22.29
N ASN A 52 18.66 30.25 -21.53
CA ASN A 52 18.59 29.95 -20.10
C ASN A 52 17.97 31.07 -19.26
N VAL A 53 18.10 32.34 -19.62
CA VAL A 53 17.37 33.45 -18.97
C VAL A 53 15.85 33.21 -19.12
N ILE A 54 15.40 32.82 -20.31
CA ILE A 54 13.99 32.50 -20.56
C ILE A 54 13.56 31.27 -19.76
N SER A 55 14.36 30.20 -19.73
CA SER A 55 14.07 28.96 -19.00
C SER A 55 13.97 29.20 -17.49
N VAL A 56 14.92 29.93 -16.90
CA VAL A 56 14.89 30.28 -15.46
C VAL A 56 13.60 31.05 -15.13
N GLY A 57 13.28 32.10 -15.93
CA GLY A 57 12.06 32.88 -15.75
C GLY A 57 10.78 32.05 -15.89
N MET A 58 10.75 31.15 -16.86
CA MET A 58 9.64 30.22 -17.07
C MET A 58 9.46 29.26 -15.90
N TYR A 59 10.52 28.55 -15.48
CA TYR A 59 10.45 27.59 -14.36
C TYR A 59 10.09 28.28 -13.05
N PHE A 60 10.63 29.47 -12.78
CA PHE A 60 10.28 30.26 -11.61
C PHE A 60 8.83 30.70 -11.62
N THR A 61 8.30 31.13 -12.78
CA THR A 61 6.88 31.49 -12.92
C THR A 61 5.96 30.27 -12.70
N LEU A 62 6.34 29.13 -13.26
CA LEU A 62 5.60 27.87 -13.06
C LEU A 62 5.67 27.42 -11.61
N PHE A 63 6.80 27.58 -10.93
CA PHE A 63 6.95 27.28 -9.51
C PHE A 63 6.00 28.13 -8.65
N LEU A 64 5.90 29.44 -8.91
CA LEU A 64 4.99 30.32 -8.18
C LEU A 64 3.50 29.99 -8.43
N ARG A 65 3.17 29.30 -9.51
CA ARG A 65 1.81 28.91 -9.89
C ARG A 65 1.53 27.41 -9.74
N ALA A 66 2.38 26.69 -9.00
CA ALA A 66 2.32 25.24 -8.89
C ALA A 66 0.93 24.71 -8.45
N ASP A 67 0.22 25.45 -7.61
CA ASP A 67 -1.09 25.06 -7.10
C ASP A 67 -2.25 25.30 -8.10
N SER A 68 -2.04 26.04 -9.18
CA SER A 68 -3.12 26.52 -10.07
C SER A 68 -3.15 25.87 -11.46
N ILE A 69 -2.11 25.13 -11.86
CA ILE A 69 -2.01 24.54 -13.19
C ILE A 69 -2.14 23.01 -13.11
N SER A 70 -2.85 22.40 -14.07
CA SER A 70 -2.97 20.93 -14.12
C SER A 70 -1.61 20.26 -14.35
N SER A 71 -1.34 19.18 -13.63
CA SER A 71 -0.07 18.41 -13.70
C SER A 71 0.35 18.03 -15.11
N GLY A 72 -0.61 17.73 -15.99
CA GLY A 72 -0.32 17.39 -17.39
C GLY A 72 0.30 18.51 -18.18
N LYS A 73 -0.11 19.77 -17.98
CA LYS A 73 0.45 20.95 -18.67
C LYS A 73 1.88 21.23 -18.21
N TYR A 74 2.16 21.08 -16.92
CA TYR A 74 3.54 21.24 -16.39
C TYR A 74 4.50 20.25 -17.04
N ILE A 75 4.14 18.98 -17.05
CA ILE A 75 5.01 17.93 -17.60
C ILE A 75 5.26 18.20 -19.10
N ALA A 76 4.24 18.60 -19.85
CA ALA A 76 4.40 18.92 -21.28
C ALA A 76 5.41 20.05 -21.50
N VAL A 77 5.32 21.14 -20.72
CA VAL A 77 6.24 22.29 -20.81
C VAL A 77 7.66 21.87 -20.45
N ILE A 78 7.86 21.18 -19.31
CA ILE A 78 9.16 20.68 -18.85
C ILE A 78 9.82 19.80 -19.92
N VAL A 79 9.08 18.82 -20.42
CA VAL A 79 9.57 17.86 -21.41
C VAL A 79 9.97 18.55 -22.72
N SER A 80 9.15 19.48 -23.21
CA SER A 80 9.44 20.22 -24.44
C SER A 80 10.68 21.10 -24.27
N GLU A 81 10.76 21.83 -23.16
CA GLU A 81 11.88 22.72 -22.89
C GLU A 81 13.19 21.95 -22.73
N ILE A 82 13.25 20.91 -21.89
CA ILE A 82 14.45 20.09 -21.69
C ILE A 82 14.90 19.45 -23.02
N THR A 83 13.96 18.99 -23.85
CA THR A 83 14.31 18.40 -25.15
C THR A 83 14.95 19.43 -26.07
N VAL A 84 14.34 20.60 -26.21
CA VAL A 84 14.86 21.67 -27.09
C VAL A 84 16.19 22.18 -26.55
N HIS A 85 16.31 22.42 -25.25
CA HIS A 85 17.54 22.86 -24.60
C HIS A 85 18.68 21.84 -24.81
N ALA A 86 18.43 20.56 -24.53
CA ALA A 86 19.45 19.51 -24.66
C ALA A 86 19.96 19.36 -26.10
N VAL A 87 19.06 19.43 -27.09
CA VAL A 87 19.41 19.35 -28.51
C VAL A 87 20.21 20.60 -28.89
N ALA A 88 19.72 21.80 -28.59
CA ALA A 88 20.40 23.06 -28.91
C ALA A 88 21.79 23.15 -28.26
N ALA A 89 21.89 22.84 -26.97
CA ALA A 89 23.16 22.86 -26.26
C ALA A 89 24.16 21.83 -26.84
N THR A 90 23.68 20.63 -27.22
CA THR A 90 24.55 19.61 -27.84
C THR A 90 25.08 20.09 -29.22
N ILE A 91 24.25 20.74 -30.05
CA ILE A 91 24.67 21.25 -31.36
C ILE A 91 25.65 22.41 -31.20
N LEU A 92 25.43 23.28 -30.21
CA LEU A 92 26.23 24.47 -30.03
C LEU A 92 27.58 24.18 -29.33
N VAL A 93 27.57 23.38 -28.27
CA VAL A 93 28.73 23.09 -27.42
C VAL A 93 29.49 21.84 -27.86
N GLY A 94 28.78 20.84 -28.34
CA GLY A 94 29.37 19.56 -28.72
C GLY A 94 28.81 18.38 -27.94
N TRP A 95 28.93 17.19 -28.53
CA TRP A 95 28.44 15.94 -27.94
C TRP A 95 29.09 15.61 -26.58
N ASN A 96 30.39 15.85 -26.47
CA ASN A 96 31.15 15.50 -25.28
C ASN A 96 30.82 16.37 -24.04
N SER A 97 30.02 17.42 -24.22
CA SER A 97 29.49 18.23 -23.11
C SER A 97 28.41 17.51 -22.29
N GLY A 98 27.80 16.44 -22.82
CA GLY A 98 26.84 15.59 -22.09
C GLY A 98 25.41 16.12 -22.03
N PHE A 99 25.05 17.24 -22.67
CA PHE A 99 23.67 17.76 -22.67
C PHE A 99 22.64 16.78 -23.24
N ALA A 100 23.01 15.95 -24.21
CA ALA A 100 22.15 14.93 -24.79
C ALA A 100 21.63 13.92 -23.76
N LEU A 101 22.31 13.71 -22.62
CA LEU A 101 21.90 12.79 -21.56
C LEU A 101 20.51 13.11 -20.99
N TYR A 102 20.12 14.38 -20.97
CA TYR A 102 18.81 14.78 -20.44
C TYR A 102 17.64 14.23 -21.27
N VAL A 103 17.83 14.01 -22.57
CA VAL A 103 16.79 13.38 -23.41
C VAL A 103 16.46 11.97 -22.92
N MET A 104 17.48 11.21 -22.46
CA MET A 104 17.27 9.88 -21.88
C MET A 104 16.51 9.93 -20.55
N CYS A 105 16.75 10.97 -19.74
CA CYS A 105 16.09 11.14 -18.45
C CYS A 105 14.58 11.43 -18.57
N LEU A 106 14.11 11.87 -19.76
CA LEU A 106 12.69 12.12 -20.02
C LEU A 106 11.86 10.84 -20.18
N VAL A 107 12.49 9.70 -20.51
CA VAL A 107 11.79 8.43 -20.74
C VAL A 107 11.00 7.97 -19.48
N PRO A 108 11.59 7.86 -18.30
CA PRO A 108 10.83 7.51 -17.09
C PRO A 108 9.73 8.51 -16.77
N LEU A 109 9.93 9.81 -17.05
CA LEU A 109 8.95 10.85 -16.79
C LEU A 109 7.66 10.66 -17.59
N MET A 110 7.74 10.10 -18.81
CA MET A 110 6.57 9.78 -19.63
C MET A 110 5.66 8.73 -18.96
N PHE A 111 6.25 7.75 -18.32
CA PHE A 111 5.48 6.70 -17.59
C PHE A 111 4.95 7.18 -16.24
N TYR A 112 5.52 8.25 -15.70
CA TYR A 112 5.03 8.90 -14.48
C TYR A 112 3.87 9.88 -14.73
N TRP A 113 3.64 10.28 -15.97
CA TRP A 113 2.58 11.23 -16.33
C TRP A 113 1.18 10.61 -16.19
N PRO A 114 0.33 11.06 -15.21
CA PRO A 114 -0.93 10.38 -14.89
C PRO A 114 -1.95 10.37 -16.03
N SER A 115 -1.92 11.40 -16.90
CA SER A 115 -2.92 11.59 -17.95
C SER A 115 -2.53 10.98 -19.29
N ILE A 116 -1.32 10.40 -19.41
CA ILE A 116 -0.87 9.81 -20.68
C ILE A 116 -1.15 8.29 -20.69
N SER A 117 -1.69 7.78 -21.79
CA SER A 117 -1.86 6.34 -21.96
C SER A 117 -0.49 5.66 -22.16
N LYS A 118 -0.35 4.40 -21.71
CA LYS A 118 0.88 3.61 -21.90
C LYS A 118 1.36 3.60 -23.35
N LYS A 119 0.43 3.47 -24.31
CA LYS A 119 0.74 3.48 -25.74
C LYS A 119 1.35 4.81 -26.19
N ARG A 120 0.81 5.94 -25.74
CA ARG A 120 1.37 7.27 -26.02
C ARG A 120 2.71 7.48 -25.35
N ALA A 121 2.84 7.09 -24.07
CA ALA A 121 4.12 7.16 -23.34
C ALA A 121 5.22 6.39 -24.06
N THR A 122 4.95 5.17 -24.51
CA THR A 122 5.89 4.36 -25.32
C THR A 122 6.24 5.04 -26.63
N GLY A 123 5.26 5.59 -27.36
CA GLY A 123 5.51 6.29 -28.63
C GLY A 123 6.39 7.53 -28.44
N VAL A 124 6.13 8.35 -27.42
CA VAL A 124 6.97 9.54 -27.11
C VAL A 124 8.37 9.12 -26.65
N SER A 125 8.49 8.05 -25.86
CA SER A 125 9.79 7.51 -25.44
C SER A 125 10.62 7.01 -26.63
N ALA A 126 9.97 6.38 -27.62
CA ALA A 126 10.63 5.99 -28.87
C ALA A 126 11.09 7.21 -29.66
N LEU A 127 10.31 8.31 -29.68
CA LEU A 127 10.71 9.56 -30.30
C LEU A 127 11.95 10.15 -29.62
N PHE A 128 12.04 10.13 -28.29
CA PHE A 128 13.26 10.56 -27.57
C PHE A 128 14.48 9.74 -27.95
N ALA A 129 14.32 8.41 -28.07
CA ALA A 129 15.42 7.56 -28.56
C ALA A 129 15.86 7.95 -29.97
N LEU A 130 14.92 8.22 -30.88
CA LEU A 130 15.22 8.69 -32.23
C LEU A 130 15.90 10.07 -32.26
N ILE A 131 15.45 11.00 -31.41
CA ILE A 131 16.10 12.31 -31.23
C ILE A 131 17.54 12.13 -30.76
N TYR A 132 17.77 11.33 -29.72
CA TYR A 132 19.09 11.06 -29.15
C TYR A 132 20.04 10.47 -30.21
N ILE A 133 19.60 9.42 -30.93
CA ILE A 133 20.37 8.77 -31.98
C ILE A 133 20.61 9.73 -33.17
N GLY A 134 19.59 10.50 -33.58
CA GLY A 134 19.69 11.45 -34.65
C GLY A 134 20.66 12.59 -34.36
N VAL A 135 20.62 13.15 -33.14
CA VAL A 135 21.57 14.18 -32.72
C VAL A 135 22.99 13.61 -32.67
N ARG A 136 23.17 12.35 -32.19
CA ARG A 136 24.49 11.69 -32.25
C ARG A 136 25.00 11.55 -33.67
N GLY A 137 24.17 11.06 -34.59
CA GLY A 137 24.51 10.90 -35.99
C GLY A 137 24.90 12.24 -36.65
N LEU A 138 24.14 13.31 -36.35
CA LEU A 138 24.45 14.65 -36.81
C LEU A 138 25.83 15.10 -36.30
N MET A 139 26.09 14.97 -34.97
CA MET A 139 27.36 15.39 -34.36
C MET A 139 28.57 14.54 -34.78
N MET A 140 28.37 13.39 -35.43
CA MET A 140 29.45 12.62 -36.07
C MET A 140 29.83 13.21 -37.46
N SER A 141 28.95 14.01 -38.08
CA SER A 141 29.10 14.53 -39.40
C SER A 141 29.44 16.03 -39.46
N ILE A 142 29.18 16.75 -38.36
CA ILE A 142 29.44 18.18 -38.25
C ILE A 142 30.24 18.51 -36.97
N SER A 143 31.03 19.57 -37.02
CA SER A 143 31.64 20.17 -35.83
C SER A 143 30.61 20.99 -35.03
N PRO A 144 30.76 21.15 -33.72
CA PRO A 144 29.91 22.05 -32.95
C PRO A 144 30.04 23.50 -33.46
N VAL A 145 29.00 24.32 -33.24
CA VAL A 145 28.98 25.71 -33.68
C VAL A 145 30.06 26.55 -32.98
N TYR A 146 30.39 26.16 -31.73
CA TYR A 146 31.46 26.77 -30.94
C TYR A 146 32.60 25.75 -30.73
N PRO A 147 33.48 25.52 -31.74
CA PRO A 147 34.48 24.45 -31.66
C PRO A 147 35.67 24.81 -30.74
N ASP A 148 35.88 26.10 -30.41
CA ASP A 148 37.03 26.61 -29.68
C ASP A 148 36.80 26.64 -28.14
N ILE A 149 35.77 25.94 -27.64
CA ILE A 149 35.55 25.81 -26.21
C ILE A 149 36.72 25.02 -25.56
N ASP A 150 37.27 25.56 -24.49
CA ASP A 150 38.33 24.88 -23.76
C ASP A 150 37.90 23.47 -23.31
N ILE A 151 38.75 22.50 -23.59
CA ILE A 151 38.48 21.07 -23.32
C ILE A 151 38.21 20.80 -21.84
N SER A 152 38.77 21.61 -20.93
CA SER A 152 38.52 21.51 -19.49
C SER A 152 37.09 21.92 -19.14
N MET A 153 36.57 22.96 -19.82
CA MET A 153 35.19 23.41 -19.66
C MET A 153 34.18 22.38 -20.25
N GLU A 154 34.49 21.80 -21.41
CA GLU A 154 33.67 20.74 -21.99
C GLU A 154 33.60 19.51 -21.06
N ARG A 155 34.75 19.09 -20.50
CA ARG A 155 34.79 17.99 -19.53
C ARG A 155 34.03 18.31 -18.24
N ALA A 156 34.22 19.53 -17.71
CA ALA A 156 33.49 19.97 -16.52
C ALA A 156 31.96 19.95 -16.75
N ALA A 157 31.52 20.43 -17.94
CA ALA A 157 30.13 20.35 -18.34
C ALA A 157 29.63 18.90 -18.40
N TYR A 158 30.43 17.97 -18.97
CA TYR A 158 30.08 16.55 -19.02
C TYR A 158 29.88 15.95 -17.65
N PHE A 159 30.83 16.13 -16.74
CA PHE A 159 30.73 15.58 -15.37
C PHE A 159 29.52 16.17 -14.63
N PHE A 160 29.27 17.45 -14.75
CA PHE A 160 28.10 18.10 -14.17
C PHE A 160 26.80 17.53 -14.74
N ASN A 161 26.70 17.43 -16.07
CA ASN A 161 25.53 16.92 -16.77
C ASN A 161 25.29 15.43 -16.46
N ALA A 162 26.34 14.62 -16.42
CA ALA A 162 26.24 13.23 -16.04
C ALA A 162 25.76 13.08 -14.58
N PHE A 163 26.35 13.82 -13.65
CA PHE A 163 25.94 13.79 -12.24
C PHE A 163 24.48 14.19 -12.06
N THR A 164 24.06 15.30 -12.66
CA THR A 164 22.68 15.80 -12.55
C THR A 164 21.68 14.88 -13.25
N ALA A 165 22.05 14.27 -14.39
CA ALA A 165 21.21 13.28 -15.07
C ALA A 165 21.00 12.01 -14.20
N PHE A 166 22.08 11.48 -13.61
CA PHE A 166 21.96 10.35 -12.68
C PHE A 166 21.14 10.70 -11.45
N LEU A 167 21.35 11.87 -10.85
CA LEU A 167 20.57 12.34 -9.71
C LEU A 167 19.07 12.44 -10.06
N MET A 168 18.76 12.97 -11.24
CA MET A 168 17.38 13.04 -11.75
C MET A 168 16.75 11.64 -11.91
N LEU A 169 17.49 10.68 -12.46
CA LEU A 169 17.01 9.29 -12.60
C LEU A 169 16.77 8.63 -11.24
N ILE A 170 17.65 8.86 -10.26
CA ILE A 170 17.46 8.37 -8.90
C ILE A 170 16.19 8.95 -8.27
N ILE A 171 15.99 10.27 -8.35
CA ILE A 171 14.81 10.95 -7.83
C ILE A 171 13.53 10.41 -8.49
N LEU A 172 13.50 10.30 -9.82
CA LEU A 172 12.36 9.76 -10.55
C LEU A 172 12.06 8.30 -10.17
N SER A 173 13.10 7.47 -10.01
CA SER A 173 12.96 6.07 -9.58
C SER A 173 12.38 5.96 -8.16
N MET A 174 12.87 6.79 -7.23
CA MET A 174 12.35 6.85 -5.86
C MET A 174 10.88 7.28 -5.83
N MET A 175 10.54 8.33 -6.58
CA MET A 175 9.16 8.81 -6.70
C MET A 175 8.22 7.74 -7.26
N PHE A 176 8.66 7.01 -8.29
CA PHE A 176 7.90 5.91 -8.88
C PHE A 176 7.64 4.78 -7.87
N SER A 177 8.69 4.36 -7.15
CA SER A 177 8.60 3.33 -6.10
C SER A 177 7.64 3.74 -4.98
N SER A 178 7.71 4.99 -4.51
CA SER A 178 6.84 5.52 -3.46
C SER A 178 5.38 5.58 -3.89
N ASN A 179 5.11 5.98 -5.14
CA ASN A 179 3.76 6.05 -5.68
C ASN A 179 3.11 4.66 -5.80
N ILE A 180 3.87 3.66 -6.25
CA ILE A 180 3.40 2.27 -6.31
C ILE A 180 3.03 1.76 -4.90
N LYS A 181 3.90 1.95 -3.90
CA LYS A 181 3.63 1.54 -2.52
C LYS A 181 2.36 2.18 -1.97
N ARG A 182 2.18 3.48 -2.21
CA ARG A 182 0.98 4.21 -1.78
C ARG A 182 -0.29 3.68 -2.45
N GLN A 183 -0.25 3.39 -3.75
CA GLN A 183 -1.40 2.81 -4.46
C GLN A 183 -1.74 1.42 -3.94
N GLN A 184 -0.74 0.57 -3.66
CA GLN A 184 -0.94 -0.74 -3.07
C GLN A 184 -1.57 -0.65 -1.69
N GLN A 185 -1.12 0.28 -0.85
CA GLN A 185 -1.70 0.50 0.47
C GLN A 185 -3.16 0.96 0.39
N MET A 186 -3.47 1.95 -0.45
CA MET A 186 -4.85 2.41 -0.67
C MET A 186 -5.76 1.28 -1.16
N LEU A 187 -5.28 0.45 -2.08
CA LEU A 187 -6.04 -0.69 -2.59
C LEU A 187 -6.29 -1.73 -1.49
N SER A 188 -5.31 -1.98 -0.63
CA SER A 188 -5.45 -2.87 0.53
C SER A 188 -6.50 -2.35 1.50
N GLU A 189 -6.46 -1.06 1.85
CA GLU A 189 -7.44 -0.41 2.74
C GLU A 189 -8.87 -0.44 2.15
N GLN A 190 -9.00 -0.20 0.84
CA GLN A 190 -10.29 -0.30 0.16
C GLN A 190 -10.83 -1.74 0.15
N ASN A 191 -9.98 -2.73 -0.08
CA ASN A 191 -10.36 -4.14 -0.03
C ASN A 191 -10.79 -4.56 1.38
N GLU A 192 -10.10 -4.11 2.42
CA GLU A 192 -10.49 -4.35 3.80
C GLU A 192 -11.84 -3.71 4.13
N THR A 193 -12.06 -2.47 3.67
CA THR A 193 -13.35 -1.79 3.82
C THR A 193 -14.48 -2.55 3.14
N LEU A 194 -14.27 -3.03 1.90
CA LEU A 194 -15.25 -3.82 1.16
C LEU A 194 -15.54 -5.16 1.87
N ARG A 195 -14.52 -5.86 2.38
CA ARG A 195 -14.68 -7.09 3.18
C ARG A 195 -15.51 -6.83 4.43
N ASN A 196 -15.23 -5.74 5.14
CA ASN A 196 -16.01 -5.36 6.31
C ASN A 196 -17.47 -5.01 5.96
N LEU A 197 -17.72 -4.38 4.81
CA LEU A 197 -19.07 -4.09 4.33
C LEU A 197 -19.84 -5.35 3.91
N ALA A 198 -19.15 -6.38 3.44
CA ALA A 198 -19.76 -7.63 3.05
C ALA A 198 -20.39 -8.42 4.23
N GLY A 199 -20.03 -8.09 5.49
CA GLY A 199 -20.59 -8.69 6.69
C GLY A 199 -20.18 -10.14 6.96
N THR A 200 -19.31 -10.73 6.10
CA THR A 200 -18.85 -12.12 6.19
C THR A 200 -17.33 -12.23 6.30
N ASP A 201 -16.84 -13.23 6.98
CA ASP A 201 -15.44 -13.63 7.01
C ASP A 201 -15.09 -14.42 5.73
N PRO A 202 -14.06 -14.03 4.99
CA PRO A 202 -13.77 -14.64 3.68
C PRO A 202 -13.22 -16.07 3.77
N LEU A 203 -12.65 -16.48 4.90
CA LEU A 203 -12.10 -17.82 5.08
C LEU A 203 -13.20 -18.82 5.44
N THR A 204 -14.03 -18.47 6.41
CA THR A 204 -15.02 -19.38 7.00
C THR A 204 -16.42 -19.21 6.40
N GLY A 205 -16.68 -18.10 5.70
CA GLY A 205 -18.01 -17.72 5.22
C GLY A 205 -19.00 -17.42 6.35
N LEU A 206 -18.58 -17.39 7.62
CA LEU A 206 -19.39 -16.98 8.76
C LEU A 206 -19.61 -15.46 8.73
N MET A 207 -20.56 -14.96 9.53
CA MET A 207 -20.63 -13.52 9.76
C MET A 207 -19.28 -13.02 10.31
N ASN A 208 -18.91 -11.79 10.02
CA ASN A 208 -17.81 -11.13 10.71
C ASN A 208 -18.32 -10.48 12.02
N ARG A 209 -17.38 -10.09 12.87
CA ARG A 209 -17.68 -9.47 14.16
C ARG A 209 -18.57 -8.23 14.04
N ARG A 210 -18.39 -7.40 13.00
CA ARG A 210 -19.21 -6.22 12.77
C ARG A 210 -20.68 -6.59 12.52
N ARG A 211 -20.93 -7.57 11.65
CA ARG A 211 -22.29 -8.03 11.34
C ARG A 211 -22.96 -8.62 12.57
N MET A 212 -22.21 -9.32 13.43
CA MET A 212 -22.75 -9.84 14.68
C MET A 212 -23.18 -8.71 15.63
N TYR A 213 -22.43 -7.62 15.74
CA TYR A 213 -22.87 -6.46 16.54
C TYR A 213 -24.17 -5.84 16.02
N GLU A 214 -24.36 -5.77 14.69
CA GLU A 214 -25.62 -5.30 14.09
C GLU A 214 -26.78 -6.22 14.49
N VAL A 215 -26.58 -7.54 14.41
CA VAL A 215 -27.60 -8.55 14.84
C VAL A 215 -27.90 -8.44 16.34
N LEU A 216 -26.89 -8.26 17.19
CA LEU A 216 -27.07 -8.06 18.62
C LEU A 216 -27.86 -6.78 18.94
N ALA A 217 -27.58 -5.69 18.21
CA ALA A 217 -28.31 -4.44 18.36
C ALA A 217 -29.79 -4.58 17.92
N ASP A 218 -30.09 -5.30 16.86
CA ASP A 218 -31.45 -5.58 16.39
C ASP A 218 -32.25 -6.47 17.37
N ASN A 219 -31.54 -7.23 18.22
CA ASN A 219 -32.14 -8.07 19.25
C ASN A 219 -32.08 -7.45 20.66
N ALA A 220 -31.68 -6.18 20.78
CA ALA A 220 -31.65 -5.47 22.06
C ALA A 220 -33.07 -5.45 22.68
N GLY A 221 -33.18 -5.83 23.96
CA GLY A 221 -34.46 -5.92 24.68
C GLY A 221 -35.29 -7.19 24.36
N ARG A 222 -34.76 -8.10 23.51
CA ARG A 222 -35.29 -9.46 23.36
C ARG A 222 -34.37 -10.41 24.12
N GLY A 223 -34.94 -11.47 24.73
CA GLY A 223 -34.13 -12.51 25.36
C GLY A 223 -33.24 -13.19 24.31
N TYR A 224 -31.97 -13.43 24.64
CA TYR A 224 -31.04 -14.22 23.84
C TYR A 224 -29.98 -14.85 24.71
N SER A 225 -29.37 -15.89 24.21
CA SER A 225 -28.17 -16.48 24.79
C SER A 225 -27.08 -16.58 23.74
N LEU A 226 -25.83 -16.69 24.18
CA LEU A 226 -24.68 -16.84 23.27
C LEU A 226 -23.65 -17.80 23.84
N ILE A 227 -22.86 -18.37 22.94
CA ILE A 227 -21.64 -19.10 23.28
C ILE A 227 -20.47 -18.44 22.57
N LEU A 228 -19.37 -18.28 23.28
CA LEU A 228 -18.08 -17.90 22.75
C LEU A 228 -17.14 -19.11 22.87
N GLY A 229 -16.68 -19.59 21.71
CA GLY A 229 -15.79 -20.73 21.61
C GLY A 229 -14.43 -20.34 21.07
N ASP A 230 -13.39 -21.01 21.52
CA ASP A 230 -12.02 -20.82 21.06
C ASP A 230 -11.35 -22.18 20.85
N ILE A 231 -10.59 -22.31 19.76
CA ILE A 231 -9.89 -23.55 19.39
C ILE A 231 -8.69 -23.76 20.33
N ASP A 232 -8.65 -24.92 20.97
CA ASP A 232 -7.61 -25.22 21.94
C ASP A 232 -6.25 -25.41 21.27
N ASN A 233 -5.24 -24.67 21.75
CA ASN A 233 -3.86 -24.73 21.25
C ASN A 233 -3.71 -24.42 19.73
N PHE A 234 -4.58 -23.59 19.15
CA PHE A 234 -4.57 -23.28 17.72
C PHE A 234 -3.22 -22.76 17.23
N LYS A 235 -2.53 -21.93 18.03
CA LYS A 235 -1.18 -21.50 17.71
C LYS A 235 -0.22 -22.67 17.48
N SER A 236 -0.31 -23.71 18.31
CA SER A 236 0.52 -24.91 18.16
C SER A 236 0.21 -25.66 16.86
N VAL A 237 -1.05 -25.67 16.41
CA VAL A 237 -1.43 -26.22 15.11
C VAL A 237 -0.74 -25.45 13.97
N ASN A 238 -0.82 -24.11 14.00
CA ASN A 238 -0.15 -23.27 13.02
C ASN A 238 1.37 -23.43 13.02
N ASP A 239 1.98 -23.45 14.21
CA ASP A 239 3.43 -23.56 14.37
C ASP A 239 3.96 -24.94 13.92
N THR A 240 3.14 -25.99 14.04
CA THR A 240 3.54 -27.37 13.73
C THR A 240 3.22 -27.77 12.28
N TYR A 241 2.03 -27.40 11.79
CA TYR A 241 1.50 -27.87 10.50
C TYR A 241 1.39 -26.76 9.45
N GLY A 242 1.72 -25.53 9.81
CA GLY A 242 1.64 -24.35 8.94
C GLY A 242 0.26 -23.69 8.93
N HIS A 243 0.24 -22.43 8.50
CA HIS A 243 -0.99 -21.61 8.47
C HIS A 243 -2.09 -22.19 7.57
N ASN A 244 -1.75 -22.85 6.47
CA ASN A 244 -2.75 -23.46 5.59
C ASN A 244 -3.56 -24.55 6.32
N SER A 245 -2.89 -25.38 7.15
CA SER A 245 -3.56 -26.39 7.97
C SER A 245 -4.44 -25.75 9.07
N GLY A 246 -4.01 -24.62 9.63
CA GLY A 246 -4.85 -23.81 10.53
C GLY A 246 -6.11 -23.27 9.83
N ASP A 247 -5.98 -22.80 8.59
CA ASP A 247 -7.12 -22.34 7.79
C ASP A 247 -8.10 -23.48 7.46
N GLU A 248 -7.58 -24.69 7.19
CA GLU A 248 -8.40 -25.90 7.02
C GLU A 248 -9.18 -26.26 8.31
N VAL A 249 -8.53 -26.15 9.47
CA VAL A 249 -9.18 -26.35 10.78
C VAL A 249 -10.30 -25.35 10.99
N LEU A 250 -10.06 -24.07 10.77
CA LEU A 250 -11.06 -23.00 10.91
C LEU A 250 -12.28 -23.26 10.01
N THR A 251 -12.05 -23.64 8.77
CA THR A 251 -13.11 -23.93 7.81
C THR A 251 -13.93 -25.16 8.26
N ALA A 252 -13.26 -26.24 8.61
CA ALA A 252 -13.92 -27.47 9.04
C ALA A 252 -14.72 -27.27 10.35
N ILE A 253 -14.18 -26.55 11.32
CA ILE A 253 -14.89 -26.21 12.56
C ILE A 253 -16.11 -25.33 12.29
N SER A 254 -16.01 -24.39 11.35
CA SER A 254 -17.13 -23.53 10.96
C SER A 254 -18.28 -24.33 10.36
N GLU A 255 -17.97 -25.35 9.57
CA GLU A 255 -18.96 -26.30 9.02
C GLU A 255 -19.59 -27.13 10.14
N ILE A 256 -18.78 -27.72 11.02
CA ILE A 256 -19.26 -28.49 12.19
C ILE A 256 -20.21 -27.63 13.04
N ILE A 257 -19.89 -26.38 13.28
CA ILE A 257 -20.76 -25.51 14.06
C ILE A 257 -22.10 -25.33 13.35
N ARG A 258 -22.09 -24.98 12.05
CA ARG A 258 -23.33 -24.80 11.26
C ARG A 258 -24.23 -26.03 11.26
N GLU A 259 -23.66 -27.23 11.16
CA GLU A 259 -24.40 -28.48 11.18
C GLU A 259 -25.02 -28.84 12.53
N ASN A 260 -24.50 -28.27 13.62
CA ASN A 260 -24.87 -28.63 14.99
C ASN A 260 -25.70 -27.58 15.72
N ILE A 261 -26.13 -26.51 15.04
CA ILE A 261 -26.98 -25.43 15.58
C ILE A 261 -28.25 -25.29 14.74
N PRO A 262 -29.32 -24.65 15.26
CA PRO A 262 -30.52 -24.36 14.48
C PRO A 262 -30.25 -23.28 13.41
N GLU A 263 -31.01 -23.34 12.31
CA GLU A 263 -30.94 -22.35 11.21
C GLU A 263 -31.21 -20.90 11.68
N THR A 264 -31.92 -20.75 12.79
CA THR A 264 -32.24 -19.44 13.39
C THR A 264 -31.06 -18.84 14.18
N ALA A 265 -30.03 -19.62 14.48
CA ALA A 265 -28.85 -19.11 15.16
C ALA A 265 -27.94 -18.34 14.23
N CYS A 266 -27.31 -17.29 14.75
CA CYS A 266 -26.35 -16.48 14.04
C CYS A 266 -24.93 -16.85 14.47
N VAL A 267 -24.05 -17.15 13.51
CA VAL A 267 -22.65 -17.56 13.77
C VAL A 267 -21.68 -16.54 13.17
N CYS A 268 -20.68 -16.19 13.96
CA CYS A 268 -19.67 -15.25 13.53
C CYS A 268 -18.27 -15.71 13.91
N ARG A 269 -17.29 -15.41 13.06
CA ARG A 269 -15.90 -15.45 13.44
C ARG A 269 -15.60 -14.18 14.24
N TRP A 270 -15.42 -14.36 15.56
CA TRP A 270 -15.29 -13.26 16.51
C TRP A 270 -13.87 -12.71 16.59
N GLY A 271 -12.88 -13.59 16.49
CA GLY A 271 -11.45 -13.30 16.51
C GLY A 271 -10.69 -14.20 15.53
N GLY A 272 -9.38 -14.32 15.71
CA GLY A 272 -8.53 -15.18 14.88
C GLY A 272 -9.00 -16.64 14.86
N GLU A 273 -9.18 -17.20 16.07
CA GLU A 273 -9.57 -18.59 16.33
C GLU A 273 -10.86 -18.69 17.18
N GLU A 274 -11.50 -17.53 17.42
CA GLU A 274 -12.69 -17.42 18.25
C GLU A 274 -13.96 -17.37 17.40
N ILE A 275 -14.98 -18.12 17.78
CA ILE A 275 -16.28 -18.17 17.14
C ILE A 275 -17.36 -17.88 18.16
N LEU A 276 -18.26 -16.95 17.81
CA LEU A 276 -19.43 -16.60 18.62
C LEU A 276 -20.69 -17.10 17.94
N VAL A 277 -21.57 -17.80 18.69
CA VAL A 277 -22.89 -18.20 18.21
C VAL A 277 -23.95 -17.52 19.09
N LEU A 278 -24.90 -16.86 18.45
CA LEU A 278 -26.03 -16.17 19.08
C LEU A 278 -27.33 -16.95 18.83
N PHE A 279 -28.08 -17.20 19.88
CA PHE A 279 -29.40 -17.84 19.86
C PHE A 279 -30.46 -16.80 20.25
N CYS A 280 -31.21 -16.29 19.28
CA CYS A 280 -32.26 -15.31 19.53
C CYS A 280 -33.45 -15.99 20.25
N GLY A 281 -33.86 -15.45 21.41
CA GLY A 281 -34.89 -16.05 22.25
C GLY A 281 -34.45 -17.32 23.01
N GLY A 282 -33.19 -17.73 22.90
CA GLY A 282 -32.64 -18.91 23.53
C GLY A 282 -32.28 -18.70 25.01
N THR A 283 -32.38 -19.77 25.81
CA THR A 283 -31.97 -19.79 27.23
C THR A 283 -30.50 -20.18 27.37
N LEU A 284 -29.93 -19.96 28.58
CA LEU A 284 -28.57 -20.39 28.91
C LEU A 284 -28.39 -21.91 28.77
N ASP A 285 -29.37 -22.70 29.22
CA ASP A 285 -29.32 -24.16 29.14
C ASP A 285 -29.33 -24.66 27.67
N GLU A 286 -30.10 -24.02 26.78
CA GLU A 286 -30.08 -24.34 25.37
C GLU A 286 -28.71 -24.02 24.74
N ALA A 287 -28.15 -22.84 25.04
CA ALA A 287 -26.83 -22.46 24.56
C ALA A 287 -25.74 -23.44 25.04
N ALA A 288 -25.78 -23.83 26.33
CA ALA A 288 -24.85 -24.80 26.89
C ALA A 288 -24.97 -26.19 26.24
N ASN A 289 -26.20 -26.64 25.92
CA ASN A 289 -26.43 -27.89 25.23
C ASN A 289 -25.89 -27.86 23.78
N TYR A 290 -26.08 -26.77 23.05
CA TYR A 290 -25.48 -26.61 21.72
C TYR A 290 -23.96 -26.53 21.78
N ALA A 291 -23.40 -25.83 22.75
CA ALA A 291 -21.95 -25.77 22.97
C ALA A 291 -21.35 -27.17 23.21
N GLU A 292 -21.98 -28.00 24.04
CA GLU A 292 -21.52 -29.38 24.29
C GLU A 292 -21.65 -30.28 23.05
N LYS A 293 -22.72 -30.10 22.27
CA LYS A 293 -22.91 -30.81 21.01
C LYS A 293 -21.80 -30.46 20.01
N ILE A 294 -21.47 -29.17 19.88
CA ILE A 294 -20.37 -28.69 19.01
C ILE A 294 -19.03 -29.20 19.54
N ARG A 295 -18.74 -29.02 20.82
CA ARG A 295 -17.51 -29.50 21.47
C ARG A 295 -17.25 -30.97 21.16
N SER A 296 -18.26 -31.80 21.39
CA SER A 296 -18.19 -33.24 21.17
C SER A 296 -18.05 -33.59 19.66
N ALA A 297 -18.65 -32.82 18.77
CA ALA A 297 -18.50 -33.01 17.32
C ALA A 297 -17.08 -32.65 16.86
N VAL A 298 -16.52 -31.55 17.33
CA VAL A 298 -15.13 -31.13 17.03
C VAL A 298 -14.13 -32.15 17.57
N GLU A 299 -14.30 -32.62 18.83
CA GLU A 299 -13.43 -33.61 19.43
C GLU A 299 -13.38 -34.95 18.68
N ARG A 300 -14.50 -35.33 18.06
CA ARG A 300 -14.60 -36.58 17.25
C ARG A 300 -14.13 -36.44 15.81
N LYS A 301 -13.93 -35.21 15.33
CA LYS A 301 -13.49 -34.97 13.97
C LYS A 301 -12.03 -35.42 13.83
N ASP A 302 -11.78 -36.29 12.87
CA ASP A 302 -10.44 -36.65 12.45
C ASP A 302 -9.89 -35.57 11.52
N PHE A 303 -8.88 -34.84 12.00
CA PHE A 303 -8.11 -33.86 11.23
C PHE A 303 -6.87 -34.55 10.70
N CYS A 304 -6.64 -34.53 9.40
CA CYS A 304 -5.53 -35.24 8.75
C CYS A 304 -4.63 -34.26 8.01
N PHE A 305 -3.36 -34.13 8.46
CA PHE A 305 -2.32 -33.33 7.82
C PHE A 305 -1.17 -34.21 7.36
N GLY A 306 -1.24 -34.67 6.11
CA GLY A 306 -0.32 -35.69 5.59
C GLY A 306 -0.50 -37.04 6.31
N THR A 307 0.45 -37.42 7.16
CA THR A 307 0.39 -38.65 7.97
C THR A 307 0.02 -38.38 9.44
N ALA A 308 -0.14 -37.12 9.81
CA ALA A 308 -0.43 -36.73 11.19
C ALA A 308 -1.94 -36.57 11.40
N HIS A 309 -2.43 -37.05 12.53
CA HIS A 309 -3.84 -36.97 12.95
C HIS A 309 -3.94 -36.25 14.32
N PRO A 310 -3.79 -34.91 14.36
CA PRO A 310 -3.83 -34.16 15.59
C PRO A 310 -5.25 -34.15 16.19
N ARG A 311 -5.33 -34.34 17.50
CA ARG A 311 -6.58 -34.12 18.23
C ARG A 311 -6.79 -32.62 18.44
N ILE A 312 -7.84 -32.08 17.84
CA ILE A 312 -8.25 -30.69 17.97
C ILE A 312 -9.52 -30.63 18.81
N THR A 313 -9.56 -29.71 19.75
CA THR A 313 -10.69 -29.50 20.65
C THR A 313 -11.05 -28.02 20.75
N MET A 314 -12.20 -27.72 21.27
CA MET A 314 -12.65 -26.37 21.57
C MET A 314 -13.12 -26.24 23.00
N THR A 315 -12.93 -25.06 23.55
CA THR A 315 -13.48 -24.66 24.85
C THR A 315 -14.52 -23.58 24.63
N PHE A 316 -15.61 -23.63 25.41
CA PHE A 316 -16.73 -22.70 25.26
C PHE A 316 -17.09 -22.06 26.59
N GLY A 317 -17.43 -20.76 26.54
CA GLY A 317 -18.15 -20.04 27.55
C GLY A 317 -19.56 -19.71 27.07
N ALA A 318 -20.60 -20.01 27.86
CA ALA A 318 -21.97 -19.70 27.54
C ALA A 318 -22.54 -18.63 28.49
N ALA A 319 -23.35 -17.69 27.95
CA ALA A 319 -24.01 -16.65 28.72
C ALA A 319 -25.39 -16.32 28.14
N ALA A 320 -26.31 -15.84 28.99
CA ALA A 320 -27.61 -15.35 28.53
C ALA A 320 -27.82 -13.88 28.98
N ALA A 321 -28.63 -13.15 28.21
CA ALA A 321 -28.94 -11.76 28.53
C ALA A 321 -29.64 -11.60 29.89
N GLU A 322 -30.46 -12.58 30.30
CA GLU A 322 -31.15 -12.59 31.61
C GLU A 322 -30.21 -12.75 32.80
N ASP A 323 -29.01 -13.31 32.60
CA ASP A 323 -27.99 -13.46 33.64
C ASP A 323 -27.23 -12.13 33.90
N CYS A 324 -27.41 -11.13 33.09
CA CYS A 324 -26.68 -9.87 33.16
C CYS A 324 -27.59 -8.71 33.61
N HIS A 325 -27.19 -7.96 34.61
CA HIS A 325 -27.95 -6.88 35.25
C HIS A 325 -28.40 -5.79 34.23
N ASP A 326 -27.66 -5.57 33.19
CA ASP A 326 -27.84 -4.45 32.25
C ASP A 326 -28.25 -4.90 30.84
N GLN A 327 -28.34 -6.19 30.59
CA GLN A 327 -28.71 -6.85 29.32
C GLN A 327 -28.03 -6.28 28.05
N ARG A 328 -27.00 -5.45 28.25
CA ARG A 328 -26.20 -4.93 27.14
C ARG A 328 -25.33 -6.05 26.56
N SER A 329 -25.25 -6.10 25.24
CA SER A 329 -24.52 -7.13 24.53
C SER A 329 -23.05 -7.27 24.96
N GLU A 330 -22.40 -6.15 25.29
CA GLU A 330 -21.01 -6.16 25.79
C GLU A 330 -20.87 -6.90 27.11
N GLN A 331 -21.85 -6.82 28.00
CA GLN A 331 -21.81 -7.53 29.29
C GLN A 331 -22.05 -9.01 29.12
N VAL A 332 -22.98 -9.41 28.25
CA VAL A 332 -23.24 -10.83 27.98
C VAL A 332 -22.03 -11.49 27.31
N ILE A 333 -21.39 -10.77 26.36
CA ILE A 333 -20.16 -11.25 25.73
C ILE A 333 -19.03 -11.34 26.76
N ALA A 334 -18.88 -10.34 27.65
CA ALA A 334 -17.85 -10.36 28.70
C ALA A 334 -18.07 -11.51 29.69
N ALA A 335 -19.33 -11.85 30.02
CA ALA A 335 -19.63 -13.00 30.85
C ALA A 335 -19.25 -14.33 30.17
N ALA A 336 -19.55 -14.47 28.87
CA ALA A 336 -19.14 -15.63 28.08
C ALA A 336 -17.60 -15.74 28.00
N ASP A 337 -16.90 -14.62 27.75
CA ASP A 337 -15.43 -14.56 27.71
C ASP A 337 -14.80 -14.98 29.06
N SER A 338 -15.32 -14.46 30.16
CA SER A 338 -14.87 -14.86 31.49
C SER A 338 -15.03 -16.39 31.75
N ARG A 339 -16.15 -16.95 31.33
CA ARG A 339 -16.44 -18.38 31.41
C ARG A 339 -15.55 -19.21 30.51
N LEU A 340 -15.30 -18.73 29.26
CA LEU A 340 -14.33 -19.32 28.34
C LEU A 340 -12.93 -19.36 28.96
N TYR A 341 -12.49 -18.27 29.58
CA TYR A 341 -11.20 -18.20 30.25
C TYR A 341 -11.10 -19.22 31.42
N ILE A 342 -12.18 -19.38 32.21
CA ILE A 342 -12.25 -20.41 33.26
C ILE A 342 -12.07 -21.80 32.64
N GLY A 343 -12.74 -22.11 31.56
CA GLY A 343 -12.62 -23.38 30.84
C GLY A 343 -11.20 -23.64 30.33
N LYS A 344 -10.57 -22.65 29.71
CA LYS A 344 -9.18 -22.71 29.23
C LYS A 344 -8.19 -23.01 30.38
N SER A 345 -8.42 -22.41 31.57
CA SER A 345 -7.59 -22.59 32.74
C SER A 345 -7.87 -23.93 33.48
N SER A 346 -9.04 -24.52 33.27
CA SER A 346 -9.49 -25.76 34.00
C SER A 346 -9.18 -27.05 33.21
N GLY A 347 -8.40 -26.98 32.13
CA GLY A 347 -7.99 -28.16 31.36
C GLY A 347 -8.47 -28.19 29.92
N LYS A 348 -9.18 -27.17 29.46
CA LYS A 348 -9.70 -27.04 28.10
C LYS A 348 -10.75 -28.09 27.73
N ASN A 349 -11.20 -28.15 26.45
CA ASN A 349 -12.13 -29.12 25.92
C ASN A 349 -13.39 -29.25 26.82
N CYS A 350 -14.00 -28.15 27.21
CA CYS A 350 -15.16 -28.12 28.09
C CYS A 350 -16.07 -26.93 27.80
N VAL A 351 -17.28 -26.98 28.37
CA VAL A 351 -18.26 -25.88 28.32
C VAL A 351 -18.43 -25.35 29.76
N VAL A 352 -18.35 -24.04 29.92
CA VAL A 352 -18.56 -23.35 31.17
C VAL A 352 -19.74 -22.39 31.04
N CYS A 353 -20.77 -22.58 31.87
CA CYS A 353 -22.01 -21.77 31.88
C CYS A 353 -22.29 -21.07 33.23
N LYS A 354 -21.43 -21.22 34.21
CA LYS A 354 -21.56 -20.56 35.53
C LYS A 354 -20.21 -20.04 35.99
N ASP A 355 -20.22 -18.87 36.59
CA ASP A 355 -19.07 -18.37 37.33
C ASP A 355 -18.85 -19.22 38.59
N LYS A 356 -17.60 -19.55 38.93
CA LYS A 356 -17.27 -20.30 40.13
C LYS A 356 -17.36 -19.42 41.34
#